data_5d1df6c0c02c498cfed91f6171e79f09
#
_entry.id   5d1df6c0c02c498cfed91f6171e79f09
#
_cell.length_a   1.000
_cell.length_b   1.000
_cell.length_c   1.000
_cell.angle_alpha   90.00
_cell.angle_beta   90.00
_cell.angle_gamma   90.00
#
_symmetry.space_group_name_H-M   'P 1'
#
loop_
_entity.id
_entity.type
_entity.pdbx_description
1 polymer ?
#
loop_
_entity_poly.entity_id
_entity_poly.type
_entity_poly.pdbx_seq_one_letter_code
_entity_poly.pdbx_strand_id
1 'polypeptide(L)'
;SIRRQRQMCIRDSNYPENCVAYTGTHDNETIVGWWKSITAAERKLARDYLCDHATPEEELYKCFISLIMRSAARVCVIPMQDYMGLDNRFRMNKPSTVGMNWKWRIKKRDLTKKLQKEIYDVTLRYGRKNWD
;
A
#
# COMPACT_ATOMS: atom_id res chain seq x y z
N SER A 1 9.92 -7.82 -12.33
CA SER A 1 9.55 -8.72 -11.24
C SER A 1 8.86 -7.96 -10.11
N ILE A 2 8.08 -8.66 -9.31
CA ILE A 2 7.32 -8.13 -8.18
C ILE A 2 8.23 -7.40 -7.17
N ARG A 3 9.45 -7.93 -6.93
CA ARG A 3 10.45 -7.29 -6.07
C ARG A 3 10.89 -5.92 -6.60
N ARG A 4 11.08 -5.77 -7.91
CA ARG A 4 11.46 -4.48 -8.53
C ARG A 4 10.38 -3.43 -8.37
N GLN A 5 9.11 -3.80 -8.54
CA GLN A 5 8.01 -2.86 -8.39
C GLN A 5 7.86 -2.36 -6.95
N ARG A 6 8.01 -3.26 -5.95
CA ARG A 6 7.97 -2.85 -4.54
C ARG A 6 9.19 -2.04 -4.12
N GLN A 7 10.37 -2.36 -4.62
CA GLN A 7 11.56 -1.53 -4.41
C GLN A 7 11.40 -0.13 -5.04
N MET A 8 10.72 -0.04 -6.18
CA MET A 8 10.40 1.25 -6.80
C MET A 8 9.39 2.04 -5.97
N CYS A 9 8.42 1.38 -5.33
CA CYS A 9 7.49 2.03 -4.41
C CYS A 9 8.18 2.61 -3.17
N ILE A 10 9.24 1.97 -2.68
CA ILE A 10 10.05 2.49 -1.57
C ILE A 10 10.90 3.71 -1.99
N ARG A 11 11.21 3.86 -3.26
CA ARG A 11 12.00 4.98 -3.80
C ARG A 11 11.13 6.06 -4.45
N ASP A 12 10.00 6.36 -3.87
CA ASP A 12 9.02 7.30 -4.39
C ASP A 12 9.54 8.74 -4.55
N SER A 13 10.56 9.13 -3.78
CA SER A 13 11.21 10.44 -3.91
C SER A 13 11.83 10.68 -5.30
N ASN A 14 12.09 9.62 -6.06
CA ASN A 14 12.63 9.69 -7.40
C ASN A 14 11.55 9.65 -8.50
N TYR A 15 10.27 9.65 -8.13
CA TYR A 15 9.19 9.63 -9.10
C TYR A 15 9.07 10.95 -9.85
N PRO A 16 8.89 10.92 -11.18
CA PRO A 16 8.52 12.13 -11.91
C PRO A 16 7.12 12.60 -11.45
N GLU A 17 6.88 13.90 -11.52
CA GLU A 17 5.59 14.47 -11.13
C GLU A 17 4.44 13.93 -11.97
N ASN A 18 4.62 13.84 -13.28
CA ASN A 18 3.58 13.35 -14.19
C ASN A 18 3.59 11.81 -14.28
N CYS A 19 3.25 11.15 -13.19
CA CYS A 19 3.16 9.69 -13.13
C CYS A 19 2.02 9.25 -12.23
N VAL A 20 1.72 7.95 -12.27
CA VAL A 20 0.78 7.27 -11.37
C VAL A 20 1.57 6.35 -10.45
N ALA A 21 1.43 6.54 -9.16
CA ALA A 21 2.07 5.69 -8.16
C ALA A 21 1.05 4.72 -7.56
N TYR A 22 1.49 3.50 -7.31
CA TYR A 22 0.67 2.42 -6.73
C TYR A 22 1.37 1.84 -5.51
N THR A 23 0.63 1.47 -4.49
CA THR A 23 1.16 0.54 -3.47
C THR A 23 1.27 -0.87 -4.03
N GLY A 24 0.44 -1.22 -4.99
CA GLY A 24 0.49 -2.46 -5.74
C GLY A 24 -0.61 -2.52 -6.78
N THR A 25 -0.44 -3.40 -7.77
CA THR A 25 -1.46 -3.71 -8.78
C THR A 25 -2.23 -4.98 -8.38
N HIS A 26 -3.18 -5.40 -9.22
CA HIS A 26 -3.93 -6.64 -9.00
C HIS A 26 -3.04 -7.90 -8.96
N ASP A 27 -1.86 -7.86 -9.58
CA ASP A 27 -0.90 -8.97 -9.61
C ASP A 27 0.10 -8.96 -8.45
N ASN A 28 0.10 -7.92 -7.64
CA ASN A 28 1.04 -7.78 -6.54
C ASN A 28 0.49 -8.37 -5.23
N GLU A 29 1.42 -8.67 -4.33
CA GLU A 29 1.07 -8.92 -2.94
C GLU A 29 0.46 -7.67 -2.30
N THR A 30 -0.36 -7.86 -1.28
CA THR A 30 -0.74 -6.75 -0.40
C THR A 30 0.49 -6.23 0.36
N ILE A 31 0.43 -5.02 0.89
CA ILE A 31 1.55 -4.47 1.69
C ILE A 31 1.87 -5.40 2.87
N VAL A 32 0.85 -5.83 3.59
CA VAL A 32 1.01 -6.72 4.76
C VAL A 32 1.58 -8.08 4.34
N GLY A 33 1.09 -8.65 3.24
CA GLY A 33 1.62 -9.91 2.71
C GLY A 33 3.07 -9.81 2.27
N TRP A 34 3.42 -8.74 1.58
CA TRP A 34 4.81 -8.46 1.19
C TRP A 34 5.73 -8.32 2.40
N TRP A 35 5.30 -7.57 3.42
CA TRP A 35 6.08 -7.40 4.65
C TRP A 35 6.40 -8.73 5.33
N LYS A 36 5.41 -9.63 5.36
CA LYS A 36 5.59 -10.98 5.93
C LYS A 36 6.53 -11.86 5.11
N SER A 37 6.65 -11.61 3.81
CA SER A 37 7.43 -12.44 2.88
C SER A 37 8.89 -12.05 2.77
N ILE A 38 9.27 -10.84 3.17
CA ILE A 38 10.65 -10.35 3.06
C ILE A 38 11.51 -10.75 4.25
N THR A 39 12.82 -10.72 4.05
CA THR A 39 13.80 -11.09 5.09
C THR A 39 13.91 -10.03 6.18
N ALA A 40 14.51 -10.39 7.31
CA ALA A 40 14.78 -9.45 8.40
C ALA A 40 15.68 -8.28 7.94
N ALA A 41 16.66 -8.55 7.09
CA ALA A 41 17.53 -7.51 6.54
C ALA A 41 16.76 -6.53 5.64
N GLU A 42 15.85 -7.04 4.81
CA GLU A 42 14.99 -6.22 3.96
C GLU A 42 14.01 -5.38 4.79
N ARG A 43 13.45 -5.94 5.87
CA ARG A 43 12.59 -5.20 6.80
C ARG A 43 13.35 -4.06 7.48
N LYS A 44 14.59 -4.32 7.93
CA LYS A 44 15.43 -3.28 8.50
C LYS A 44 15.69 -2.15 7.51
N LEU A 45 16.05 -2.50 6.28
CA LEU A 45 16.29 -1.51 5.21
C LEU A 45 15.04 -0.66 4.94
N ALA A 46 13.87 -1.29 4.90
CA ALA A 46 12.61 -0.58 4.70
C ALA A 46 12.30 0.39 5.85
N ARG A 47 12.54 -0.02 7.10
CA ARG A 47 12.38 0.85 8.27
C ARG A 47 13.39 2.00 8.27
N ASP A 48 14.64 1.74 7.91
CA ASP A 48 15.66 2.78 7.76
C ASP A 48 15.22 3.81 6.72
N TYR A 49 14.67 3.36 5.59
CA TYR A 49 14.16 4.25 4.56
C TYR A 49 12.96 5.10 5.03
N LEU A 50 12.05 4.50 5.79
CA LEU A 50 10.91 5.20 6.39
C LEU A 50 11.32 6.13 7.56
N CYS A 51 12.56 6.02 8.06
CA CYS A 51 12.99 6.64 9.32
C CYS A 51 12.04 6.30 10.49
N ASP A 52 11.53 5.08 10.51
CA ASP A 52 10.55 4.63 11.51
C ASP A 52 10.86 3.21 11.99
N HIS A 53 11.44 3.12 13.17
CA HIS A 53 11.72 1.87 13.86
C HIS A 53 10.77 1.60 15.02
N ALA A 54 9.86 2.53 15.32
CA ALA A 54 9.00 2.49 16.50
C ALA A 54 7.58 2.01 16.20
N THR A 55 7.05 2.22 15.01
CA THR A 55 5.69 1.82 14.64
C THR A 55 5.53 0.30 14.75
N PRO A 56 4.51 -0.20 15.46
CA PRO A 56 4.20 -1.63 15.51
C PRO A 56 3.98 -2.22 14.12
N GLU A 57 4.36 -3.49 13.92
CA GLU A 57 4.20 -4.17 12.62
C GLU A 57 2.76 -4.16 12.10
N GLU A 58 1.79 -4.24 13.00
CA GLU A 58 0.35 -4.23 12.65
C GLU A 58 -0.11 -2.92 12.03
N GLU A 59 0.57 -1.82 12.30
CA GLU A 59 0.26 -0.48 11.81
C GLU A 59 1.21 -0.01 10.69
N LEU A 60 2.27 -0.76 10.42
CA LEU A 60 3.35 -0.33 9.52
C LEU A 60 2.87 -0.14 8.06
N TYR A 61 1.87 -0.89 7.63
CA TYR A 61 1.29 -0.72 6.29
C TYR A 61 0.79 0.71 6.04
N LYS A 62 0.33 1.40 7.08
CA LYS A 62 -0.09 2.81 7.00
C LYS A 62 1.07 3.74 6.65
N CYS A 63 2.27 3.42 7.10
CA CYS A 63 3.47 4.18 6.76
C CYS A 63 3.81 4.08 5.28
N PHE A 64 3.63 2.92 4.67
CA PHE A 64 3.83 2.72 3.22
C PHE A 64 2.77 3.44 2.40
N ILE A 65 1.52 3.46 2.84
CA ILE A 65 0.48 4.27 2.22
C ILE A 65 0.84 5.76 2.27
N SER A 66 1.27 6.24 3.43
CA SER A 66 1.72 7.63 3.60
C SER A 66 2.90 7.97 2.70
N LEU A 67 3.84 7.03 2.53
CA LEU A 67 4.99 7.20 1.64
C LEU A 67 4.55 7.48 0.20
N ILE A 68 3.61 6.71 -0.32
CA ILE A 68 3.06 6.89 -1.67
C ILE A 68 2.25 8.19 -1.77
N MET A 69 1.42 8.48 -0.76
CA MET A 69 0.56 9.66 -0.74
C MET A 69 1.35 10.97 -0.69
N ARG A 70 2.51 10.99 -0.06
CA ARG A 70 3.40 12.16 -0.01
C ARG A 70 4.35 12.29 -1.19
N SER A 71 4.36 11.31 -2.12
CA SER A 71 5.22 11.35 -3.30
C SER A 71 4.84 12.49 -4.25
N ALA A 72 5.73 12.82 -5.17
CA ALA A 72 5.48 13.81 -6.22
C ALA A 72 4.49 13.31 -7.29
N ALA A 73 4.13 12.04 -7.29
CA ALA A 73 3.23 11.47 -8.29
C ALA A 73 1.88 12.19 -8.31
N ARG A 74 1.43 12.55 -9.51
CA ARG A 74 0.17 13.28 -9.70
C ARG A 74 -1.05 12.48 -9.28
N VAL A 75 -1.02 11.17 -9.49
CA VAL A 75 -2.10 10.24 -9.12
C VAL A 75 -1.54 9.12 -8.26
N CYS A 76 -2.23 8.81 -7.17
CA CYS A 76 -1.94 7.65 -6.33
C CYS A 76 -3.13 6.70 -6.36
N VAL A 77 -2.86 5.43 -6.61
CA VAL A 77 -3.87 4.37 -6.56
C VAL A 77 -3.48 3.36 -5.48
N ILE A 78 -4.35 3.19 -4.51
CA ILE A 78 -4.13 2.31 -3.37
C ILE A 78 -5.27 1.30 -3.31
N PRO A 79 -4.99 0.00 -3.45
CA PRO A 79 -6.01 -1.04 -3.31
C PRO A 79 -6.68 -1.00 -1.93
N MET A 80 -7.96 -1.30 -1.89
CA MET A 80 -8.70 -1.35 -0.62
C MET A 80 -8.12 -2.37 0.35
N GLN A 81 -7.56 -3.47 -0.16
CA GLN A 81 -6.87 -4.45 0.68
C GLN A 81 -5.71 -3.83 1.46
N ASP A 82 -4.99 -2.90 0.85
CA ASP A 82 -3.88 -2.21 1.52
C ASP A 82 -4.40 -1.20 2.56
N TYR A 83 -5.46 -0.45 2.25
CA TYR A 83 -6.10 0.43 3.25
C TYR A 83 -6.64 -0.33 4.46
N MET A 84 -7.14 -1.55 4.25
CA MET A 84 -7.70 -2.40 5.29
C MET A 84 -6.63 -3.20 6.05
N GLY A 85 -5.38 -3.15 5.62
CA GLY A 85 -4.31 -3.92 6.24
C GLY A 85 -4.45 -5.43 6.06
N LEU A 86 -5.01 -5.89 4.96
CA LEU A 86 -5.22 -7.30 4.67
C LEU A 86 -3.97 -7.96 4.10
N ASP A 87 -3.79 -9.24 4.42
CA ASP A 87 -2.66 -10.02 3.93
C ASP A 87 -2.93 -10.70 2.57
N ASN A 88 -2.02 -11.58 2.15
CA ASN A 88 -2.09 -12.24 0.83
C ASN A 88 -3.30 -13.17 0.62
N ARG A 89 -4.03 -13.54 1.67
CA ARG A 89 -5.28 -14.31 1.53
C ARG A 89 -6.36 -13.52 0.77
N PHE A 90 -6.23 -12.21 0.72
CA PHE A 90 -7.22 -11.28 0.14
C PHE A 90 -6.75 -10.68 -1.19
N ARG A 91 -5.74 -11.24 -1.83
CA ARG A 91 -5.27 -10.80 -3.15
C ARG A 91 -6.36 -10.96 -4.20
N MET A 92 -6.39 -10.06 -5.17
CA MET A 92 -7.25 -10.19 -6.35
C MET A 92 -6.77 -11.30 -7.27
N ASN A 93 -5.48 -11.34 -7.55
CA ASN A 93 -4.88 -12.29 -8.45
C ASN A 93 -3.53 -12.77 -7.94
N LYS A 94 -3.28 -14.07 -8.06
CA LYS A 94 -1.96 -14.66 -7.84
C LYS A 94 -1.46 -15.17 -9.19
N PRO A 95 -0.43 -14.53 -9.79
CA PRO A 95 0.08 -14.94 -11.09
C PRO A 95 0.44 -16.42 -11.15
N SER A 96 0.22 -17.03 -12.31
CA SER A 96 0.50 -18.45 -12.57
C SER A 96 -0.32 -19.44 -11.74
N THR A 97 -1.47 -19.02 -11.22
CA THR A 97 -2.41 -19.90 -10.50
C THR A 97 -3.80 -19.86 -11.12
N VAL A 98 -4.56 -20.92 -10.86
CA VAL A 98 -5.94 -21.08 -11.33
C VAL A 98 -6.86 -21.30 -10.11
N GLY A 99 -8.07 -20.79 -10.15
CA GLY A 99 -9.11 -21.09 -9.16
C GLY A 99 -9.59 -19.86 -8.38
N MET A 100 -8.88 -19.44 -7.34
CA MET A 100 -9.38 -18.45 -6.40
C MET A 100 -9.09 -16.97 -6.78
N ASN A 101 -8.66 -16.71 -8.02
CA ASN A 101 -8.36 -15.35 -8.49
C ASN A 101 -9.64 -14.58 -8.84
N TRP A 102 -9.60 -13.25 -8.65
CA TRP A 102 -10.68 -12.31 -9.00
C TRP A 102 -11.98 -12.51 -8.20
N LYS A 103 -11.92 -13.21 -7.06
CA LYS A 103 -13.10 -13.56 -6.28
C LYS A 103 -13.31 -12.70 -5.04
N TRP A 104 -12.28 -12.03 -4.56
CA TRP A 104 -12.41 -11.18 -3.39
C TRP A 104 -13.41 -10.04 -3.61
N ARG A 105 -14.24 -9.81 -2.63
CA ARG A 105 -15.22 -8.71 -2.62
C ARG A 105 -15.21 -8.05 -1.25
N ILE A 106 -15.18 -6.72 -1.24
CA ILE A 106 -15.42 -5.95 -0.03
C ILE A 106 -16.89 -6.05 0.35
N LYS A 107 -17.16 -6.17 1.63
CA LYS A 107 -18.53 -6.18 2.16
C LYS A 107 -18.86 -4.81 2.73
N LYS A 108 -20.13 -4.43 2.69
CA LYS A 108 -20.59 -3.13 3.22
C LYS A 108 -20.15 -2.91 4.68
N ARG A 109 -20.17 -3.98 5.50
CA ARG A 109 -19.72 -3.94 6.90
C ARG A 109 -18.24 -3.61 7.08
N ASP A 110 -17.42 -3.85 6.06
CA ASP A 110 -15.97 -3.59 6.11
C ASP A 110 -15.66 -2.08 5.93
N LEU A 111 -16.59 -1.33 5.33
CA LEU A 111 -16.51 0.11 5.16
C LEU A 111 -16.92 0.84 6.44
N THR A 112 -16.16 0.64 7.50
CA THR A 112 -16.43 1.27 8.80
C THR A 112 -16.20 2.79 8.75
N LYS A 113 -16.84 3.51 9.65
CA LYS A 113 -16.59 4.95 9.81
C LYS A 113 -15.14 5.26 10.16
N LYS A 114 -14.51 4.38 10.94
CA LYS A 114 -13.09 4.49 11.28
C LYS A 114 -12.21 4.40 10.04
N LEU A 115 -12.41 3.40 9.18
CA LEU A 115 -11.67 3.24 7.94
C LEU A 115 -11.87 4.45 7.00
N GLN A 116 -13.11 4.91 6.84
CA GLN A 116 -13.43 6.08 6.03
C GLN A 116 -12.70 7.33 6.54
N LYS A 117 -12.67 7.53 7.85
CA LYS A 117 -11.94 8.63 8.48
C LYS A 117 -10.44 8.54 8.25
N GLU A 118 -9.85 7.36 8.40
CA GLU A 118 -8.42 7.15 8.16
C GLU A 118 -8.03 7.48 6.71
N ILE A 119 -8.84 7.03 5.74
CA ILE A 119 -8.62 7.34 4.32
C ILE A 119 -8.76 8.85 4.06
N TYR A 120 -9.78 9.46 4.62
CA TYR A 120 -9.99 10.90 4.51
C TYR A 120 -8.81 11.68 5.09
N ASP A 121 -8.38 11.33 6.29
CA ASP A 121 -7.31 12.04 7.01
C ASP A 121 -5.97 11.96 6.25
N VAL A 122 -5.60 10.81 5.70
CA VAL A 122 -4.36 10.66 4.93
C VAL A 122 -4.43 11.40 3.59
N THR A 123 -5.59 11.41 2.95
CA THR A 123 -5.82 12.13 1.70
C THR A 123 -5.71 13.64 1.92
N LEU A 124 -6.30 14.13 2.99
CA LEU A 124 -6.25 15.54 3.38
C LEU A 124 -4.83 15.96 3.77
N ARG A 125 -4.14 15.15 4.58
CA ARG A 125 -2.79 15.45 5.09
C ARG A 125 -1.79 15.73 3.98
N TYR A 126 -1.86 15.01 2.89
CA TYR A 126 -0.93 15.15 1.76
C TYR A 126 -1.50 15.96 0.59
N GLY A 127 -2.54 16.74 0.85
CA GLY A 127 -3.07 17.69 -0.13
C GLY A 127 -3.72 17.06 -1.36
N ARG A 128 -4.18 15.82 -1.27
CA ARG A 128 -4.77 15.10 -2.39
C ARG A 128 -6.30 15.18 -2.47
N LYS A 129 -6.90 15.99 -1.62
CA LYS A 129 -8.33 16.33 -1.71
C LYS A 129 -8.49 17.66 -2.46
N ASN A 130 -9.38 17.67 -3.45
CA ASN A 130 -9.81 18.94 -4.04
C ASN A 130 -10.62 19.74 -3.01
N TRP A 131 -10.31 21.03 -2.93
CA TRP A 131 -10.94 21.95 -1.98
C TRP A 131 -12.11 22.71 -2.58
N ASP A 132 -12.51 22.34 -3.78
CA ASP A 132 -13.63 22.97 -4.50
C ASP A 132 -14.98 22.51 -3.97
#